data_e39a9562395a7e493d65ed300d58fd6e
#
_entry.id   e39a9562395a7e493d65ed300d58fd6e
#
_cell.length_a   1.000
_cell.length_b   1.000
_cell.length_c   1.000
_cell.angle_alpha   90.00
_cell.angle_beta   90.00
_cell.angle_gamma   90.00
#
_symmetry.space_group_name_H-M   'P 1'
#
loop_
_entity.id
_entity.type
_entity.pdbx_description
1 polymer ?
#
loop_
_entity_poly.entity_id
_entity_poly.type
_entity_poly.pdbx_seq_one_letter_code
_entity_poly.pdbx_strand_id
1 'polypeptide(L)'
;MKIIYFAGGCFWGVQRFFDQFDGVLETTVGYANGKTANPTYQDVKSQESGHSETVKIVYDESKVSLVELLKYFFMIIDPLSLNKQGEDEGISYRTGIYYTEVKELEVIQSFTTDMQKNYDKPIVVEVLPLEHFYDAEGYHQKYLEKNPTGYCHIPFHMFNIAK
;
A
#
# COMPACT_ATOMS: atom_id res chain seq x y z
N MET A 1 -0.09 19.05 -4.95
CA MET A 1 -0.47 17.74 -4.36
C MET A 1 -0.16 16.61 -5.34
N LYS A 2 0.31 15.51 -4.81
CA LYS A 2 0.62 14.32 -5.60
C LYS A 2 -0.14 13.12 -5.06
N ILE A 3 -0.26 12.06 -5.86
CA ILE A 3 -0.98 10.85 -5.49
C ILE A 3 -0.12 9.63 -5.83
N ILE A 4 -0.02 8.70 -4.88
CA ILE A 4 0.62 7.40 -5.09
C ILE A 4 -0.26 6.32 -4.46
N TYR A 5 -0.18 5.10 -4.97
CA TYR A 5 -0.98 3.97 -4.50
C TYR A 5 -0.06 2.85 -4.02
N PHE A 6 -0.25 2.41 -2.78
CA PHE A 6 0.54 1.32 -2.20
C PHE A 6 -0.34 0.14 -1.81
N ALA A 7 0.05 -1.04 -2.26
CA ALA A 7 -0.52 -2.31 -1.83
C ALA A 7 0.50 -3.00 -0.93
N GLY A 8 0.14 -3.25 0.31
CA GLY A 8 1.08 -3.78 1.32
C GLY A 8 0.43 -4.77 2.28
N GLY A 9 -0.38 -5.70 1.78
CA GLY A 9 -1.14 -6.62 2.60
C GLY A 9 -2.47 -6.00 3.02
N CYS A 10 -2.94 -6.31 4.21
CA CYS A 10 -4.19 -5.75 4.70
C CYS A 10 -4.15 -4.22 4.72
N PHE A 11 -5.06 -3.58 4.02
CA PHE A 11 -5.05 -2.12 3.86
C PHE A 11 -5.40 -1.35 5.14
N TRP A 12 -5.99 -2.00 6.15
CA TRP A 12 -6.29 -1.34 7.41
C TRP A 12 -5.02 -0.79 8.08
N GLY A 13 -3.98 -1.62 8.16
CA GLY A 13 -2.72 -1.25 8.77
C GLY A 13 -1.93 -0.26 7.93
N VAL A 14 -1.92 -0.44 6.62
CA VAL A 14 -1.21 0.46 5.70
C VAL A 14 -1.82 1.87 5.80
N GLN A 15 -3.14 1.99 5.81
CA GLN A 15 -3.80 3.29 5.98
C GLN A 15 -3.43 3.93 7.32
N ARG A 16 -3.55 3.17 8.41
CA ARG A 16 -3.23 3.67 9.76
C ARG A 16 -1.79 4.13 9.87
N PHE A 17 -0.87 3.39 9.24
CA PHE A 17 0.54 3.75 9.25
C PHE A 17 0.79 5.10 8.55
N PHE A 18 0.26 5.28 7.33
CA PHE A 18 0.52 6.50 6.57
C PHE A 18 -0.24 7.72 7.10
N ASP A 19 -1.35 7.52 7.80
CA ASP A 19 -2.10 8.64 8.40
C ASP A 19 -1.31 9.41 9.46
N GLN A 20 -0.22 8.86 9.99
CA GLN A 20 0.59 9.52 11.01
C GLN A 20 1.48 10.65 10.49
N PHE A 21 1.73 10.72 9.18
CA PHE A 21 2.69 11.68 8.61
C PHE A 21 2.01 12.97 8.19
N ASP A 22 2.57 14.12 8.62
CA ASP A 22 2.03 15.45 8.29
C ASP A 22 1.93 15.71 6.79
N GLY A 23 2.88 15.22 6.01
CA GLY A 23 2.89 15.38 4.56
C GLY A 23 1.82 14.58 3.85
N VAL A 24 1.22 13.60 4.51
CA VAL A 24 0.12 12.81 3.96
C VAL A 24 -1.19 13.54 4.28
N LEU A 25 -1.83 14.07 3.25
CA LEU A 25 -3.03 14.89 3.38
C LEU A 25 -4.31 14.08 3.51
N GLU A 26 -4.36 12.95 2.79
CA GLU A 26 -5.55 12.09 2.74
C GLU A 26 -5.16 10.68 2.36
N THR A 27 -5.82 9.70 2.95
CA THR A 27 -5.70 8.29 2.57
C THR A 27 -7.08 7.68 2.35
N THR A 28 -7.16 6.79 1.36
CA THR A 28 -8.40 6.06 1.06
C THR A 28 -8.03 4.61 0.79
N VAL A 29 -8.68 3.66 1.45
CA VAL A 29 -8.46 2.25 1.16
C VAL A 29 -9.38 1.81 0.02
N GLY A 30 -8.89 0.92 -0.82
CA GLY A 30 -9.64 0.47 -1.99
C GLY A 30 -9.04 -0.77 -2.63
N TYR A 31 -9.52 -1.05 -3.83
CA TYR A 31 -9.15 -2.24 -4.60
C TYR A 31 -8.59 -1.81 -5.95
N ALA A 32 -7.42 -2.33 -6.29
CA ALA A 32 -6.69 -1.84 -7.47
C ALA A 32 -6.23 -2.95 -8.41
N ASN A 33 -6.17 -2.59 -9.68
CA ASN A 33 -5.55 -3.36 -10.77
C ASN A 33 -6.03 -4.80 -10.90
N GLY A 34 -7.31 -5.04 -10.65
CA GLY A 34 -7.94 -6.32 -10.87
C GLY A 34 -8.69 -6.38 -12.20
N LYS A 35 -9.53 -7.38 -12.34
CA LYS A 35 -10.23 -7.69 -13.60
C LYS A 35 -11.68 -7.23 -13.64
N THR A 36 -12.27 -6.92 -12.49
CA THR A 36 -13.69 -6.64 -12.36
C THR A 36 -13.94 -5.17 -12.01
N ALA A 37 -15.09 -4.63 -12.47
CA ALA A 37 -15.51 -3.28 -12.12
C ALA A 37 -16.26 -3.31 -10.80
N ASN A 38 -16.10 -2.24 -10.00
CA ASN A 38 -16.81 -2.03 -8.74
C ASN A 38 -16.87 -3.28 -7.85
N PRO A 39 -15.70 -3.88 -7.50
CA PRO A 39 -15.70 -5.09 -6.69
C PRO A 39 -16.16 -4.79 -5.26
N THR A 40 -16.76 -5.81 -4.62
CA THR A 40 -17.02 -5.77 -3.17
C THR A 40 -15.84 -6.39 -2.44
N TYR A 41 -15.78 -6.20 -1.12
CA TYR A 41 -14.77 -6.85 -0.29
C TYR A 41 -14.81 -8.37 -0.45
N GLN A 42 -16.00 -8.96 -0.55
CA GLN A 42 -16.14 -10.41 -0.73
C GLN A 42 -15.59 -10.86 -2.09
N ASP A 43 -15.80 -10.08 -3.14
CA ASP A 43 -15.23 -10.37 -4.47
C ASP A 43 -13.71 -10.41 -4.41
N VAL A 44 -13.11 -9.46 -3.72
CA VAL A 44 -11.64 -9.36 -3.59
C VAL A 44 -11.11 -10.48 -2.71
N LYS A 45 -11.78 -10.75 -1.61
CA LYS A 45 -11.40 -11.80 -0.66
C LYS A 45 -11.46 -13.19 -1.28
N SER A 46 -12.33 -13.41 -2.26
CA SER A 46 -12.41 -14.68 -2.99
C SER A 46 -11.14 -15.00 -3.78
N GLN A 47 -10.28 -14.01 -4.00
CA GLN A 47 -9.04 -14.08 -4.78
C GLN A 47 -9.27 -14.25 -6.30
N GLU A 48 -10.52 -14.19 -6.77
CA GLU A 48 -10.85 -14.35 -8.19
C GLU A 48 -10.93 -13.04 -8.95
N SER A 49 -11.17 -11.90 -8.25
CA SER A 49 -11.29 -10.60 -8.91
C SER A 49 -9.96 -10.06 -9.43
N GLY A 50 -8.84 -10.53 -8.91
CA GLY A 50 -7.51 -10.06 -9.27
C GLY A 50 -7.11 -8.72 -8.65
N HIS A 51 -7.99 -8.07 -7.89
CA HIS A 51 -7.66 -6.81 -7.24
C HIS A 51 -6.76 -7.00 -6.03
N SER A 52 -5.88 -6.00 -5.76
CA SER A 52 -5.11 -5.92 -4.53
C SER A 52 -5.75 -4.94 -3.58
N GLU A 53 -5.64 -5.21 -2.28
CA GLU A 53 -5.99 -4.23 -1.25
C GLU A 53 -4.95 -3.13 -1.28
N THR A 54 -5.38 -1.91 -1.51
CA THR A 54 -4.50 -0.79 -1.86
C THR A 54 -4.93 0.46 -1.11
N VAL A 55 -3.95 1.30 -0.77
CA VAL A 55 -4.21 2.60 -0.17
C VAL A 55 -3.80 3.70 -1.15
N LYS A 56 -4.75 4.57 -1.45
CA LYS A 56 -4.49 5.80 -2.19
C LYS A 56 -3.97 6.84 -1.21
N ILE A 57 -2.82 7.42 -1.51
CA ILE A 57 -2.17 8.42 -0.67
C ILE A 57 -2.06 9.72 -1.44
N VAL A 58 -2.73 10.76 -0.93
CA VAL A 58 -2.60 12.13 -1.41
C VAL A 58 -1.61 12.83 -0.50
N TYR A 59 -0.52 13.37 -1.06
CA TYR A 59 0.54 13.94 -0.24
C TYR A 59 1.03 15.28 -0.78
N ASP A 60 1.59 16.08 0.13
CA ASP A 60 2.22 17.38 -0.16
C ASP A 60 3.72 17.14 -0.34
N GLU A 61 4.20 17.22 -1.58
CA GLU A 61 5.61 16.94 -1.89
C GLU A 61 6.59 17.96 -1.31
N SER A 62 6.09 19.10 -0.82
CA SER A 62 6.92 20.05 -0.08
C SER A 62 7.20 19.61 1.36
N LYS A 63 6.41 18.68 1.88
CA LYS A 63 6.55 18.15 3.24
C LYS A 63 7.10 16.74 3.29
N VAL A 64 6.75 15.91 2.30
CA VAL A 64 7.22 14.53 2.22
C VAL A 64 7.42 14.17 0.74
N SER A 65 8.58 13.62 0.41
CA SER A 65 8.88 13.22 -0.96
C SER A 65 8.38 11.80 -1.26
N LEU A 66 8.28 11.48 -2.55
CA LEU A 66 7.97 10.11 -2.97
C LEU A 66 9.01 9.12 -2.44
N VAL A 67 10.30 9.48 -2.47
CA VAL A 67 11.37 8.60 -1.94
C VAL A 67 11.17 8.33 -0.46
N GLU A 68 10.79 9.34 0.32
CA GLU A 68 10.51 9.16 1.74
C GLU A 68 9.32 8.22 1.96
N LEU A 69 8.25 8.40 1.19
CA LEU A 69 7.08 7.51 1.26
C LEU A 69 7.45 6.07 0.90
N LEU A 70 8.30 5.88 -0.10
CA LEU A 70 8.79 4.55 -0.47
C LEU A 70 9.60 3.91 0.65
N LYS A 71 10.44 4.69 1.34
CA LYS A 71 11.19 4.19 2.50
C LYS A 71 10.24 3.74 3.61
N TYR A 72 9.23 4.54 3.91
CA TYR A 72 8.23 4.18 4.93
C TYR A 72 7.47 2.93 4.53
N PHE A 73 7.07 2.83 3.26
CA PHE A 73 6.36 1.66 2.75
C PHE A 73 7.17 0.37 2.95
N PHE A 74 8.46 0.40 2.61
CA PHE A 74 9.34 -0.76 2.75
C PHE A 74 9.59 -1.14 4.23
N MET A 75 9.33 -0.22 5.16
CA MET A 75 9.45 -0.52 6.60
C MET A 75 8.31 -1.42 7.09
N ILE A 76 7.17 -1.44 6.41
CA ILE A 76 5.97 -2.13 6.88
C ILE A 76 5.60 -3.36 6.06
N ILE A 77 6.41 -3.71 5.06
CA ILE A 77 6.17 -4.90 4.24
C ILE A 77 7.37 -5.84 4.30
N ASP A 78 7.13 -7.08 3.92
CA ASP A 78 8.19 -8.02 3.56
C ASP A 78 8.31 -8.01 2.03
N PRO A 79 9.32 -7.32 1.47
CA PRO A 79 9.40 -7.15 0.01
C PRO A 79 9.77 -8.43 -0.74
N LEU A 80 10.11 -9.50 -0.03
CA LEU A 80 10.46 -10.80 -0.62
C LEU A 80 9.30 -11.79 -0.56
N SER A 81 8.20 -11.44 0.12
CA SER A 81 7.06 -12.35 0.29
C SER A 81 6.04 -12.17 -0.83
N LEU A 82 5.89 -13.21 -1.63
CA LEU A 82 4.96 -13.21 -2.76
C LEU A 82 3.54 -13.51 -2.28
N ASN A 83 2.62 -12.59 -2.56
CA ASN A 83 1.19 -12.73 -2.26
C ASN A 83 0.87 -13.06 -0.79
N LYS A 84 1.73 -12.59 0.12
CA LYS A 84 1.53 -12.85 1.55
C LYS A 84 2.20 -11.78 2.39
N GLN A 85 1.46 -11.24 3.36
CA GLN A 85 2.00 -10.33 4.37
C GLN A 85 1.44 -10.74 5.72
N GLY A 86 2.34 -11.13 6.64
CA GLY A 86 1.93 -11.68 7.92
C GLY A 86 1.14 -12.98 7.72
N GLU A 87 -0.06 -13.04 8.29
CA GLU A 87 -0.94 -14.19 8.15
C GLU A 87 -1.87 -14.09 6.94
N ASP A 88 -1.93 -12.91 6.30
CA ASP A 88 -2.78 -12.69 5.13
C ASP A 88 -2.11 -13.24 3.88
N GLU A 89 -2.75 -14.21 3.24
CA GLU A 89 -2.22 -14.89 2.06
C GLU A 89 -3.24 -14.86 0.93
N GLY A 90 -2.76 -14.57 -0.29
CA GLY A 90 -3.57 -14.50 -1.49
C GLY A 90 -3.18 -13.32 -2.37
N ILE A 91 -3.66 -13.32 -3.61
CA ILE A 91 -3.38 -12.27 -4.60
C ILE A 91 -3.81 -10.89 -4.10
N SER A 92 -4.90 -10.82 -3.31
CA SER A 92 -5.39 -9.55 -2.78
C SER A 92 -4.42 -8.90 -1.79
N TYR A 93 -3.50 -9.66 -1.22
CA TYR A 93 -2.52 -9.18 -0.25
C TYR A 93 -1.11 -9.02 -0.85
N ARG A 94 -0.99 -9.07 -2.17
CA ARG A 94 0.30 -8.85 -2.83
C ARG A 94 0.78 -7.42 -2.63
N THR A 95 2.10 -7.24 -2.65
CA THR A 95 2.70 -5.91 -2.53
C THR A 95 2.84 -5.25 -3.89
N GLY A 96 2.61 -3.94 -3.93
CA GLY A 96 2.69 -3.20 -5.17
C GLY A 96 2.81 -1.70 -4.96
N ILE A 97 3.38 -1.05 -5.95
CA ILE A 97 3.47 0.41 -6.06
C ILE A 97 2.85 0.75 -7.40
N TYR A 98 1.75 1.50 -7.37
CA TYR A 98 1.04 1.85 -8.59
C TYR A 98 1.16 3.36 -8.83
N TYR A 99 1.77 3.73 -9.94
CA TYR A 99 2.02 5.12 -10.29
C TYR A 99 1.02 5.62 -11.33
N THR A 100 0.82 6.94 -11.37
CA THR A 100 -0.06 7.59 -12.34
C THR A 100 0.70 8.44 -13.34
N GLU A 101 1.96 8.79 -13.05
CA GLU A 101 2.80 9.60 -13.92
C GLU A 101 4.08 8.85 -14.27
N VAL A 102 4.47 8.86 -15.55
CA VAL A 102 5.66 8.13 -16.05
C VAL A 102 6.94 8.55 -15.33
N LYS A 103 7.06 9.83 -14.99
CA LYS A 103 8.25 10.32 -14.27
C LYS A 103 8.42 9.72 -12.88
N GLU A 104 7.31 9.26 -12.26
CA GLU A 104 7.37 8.57 -10.98
C GLU A 104 8.02 7.20 -11.11
N LEU A 105 7.86 6.55 -12.26
CA LEU A 105 8.44 5.24 -12.53
C LEU A 105 9.96 5.25 -12.37
N GLU A 106 10.63 6.29 -12.86
CA GLU A 106 12.08 6.40 -12.75
C GLU A 106 12.52 6.47 -11.29
N VAL A 107 11.80 7.24 -10.47
CA VAL A 107 12.07 7.36 -9.03
C VAL A 107 11.87 6.01 -8.34
N ILE A 108 10.77 5.34 -8.65
CA ILE A 108 10.43 4.06 -8.04
C ILE A 108 11.46 2.99 -8.43
N GLN A 109 11.82 2.91 -9.70
CA GLN A 109 12.79 1.93 -10.17
C GLN A 109 14.18 2.16 -9.57
N SER A 110 14.61 3.42 -9.48
CA SER A 110 15.87 3.75 -8.84
C SER A 110 15.88 3.32 -7.38
N PHE A 111 14.79 3.60 -6.67
CA PHE A 111 14.64 3.21 -5.27
C PHE A 111 14.66 1.68 -5.10
N THR A 112 13.89 0.96 -5.90
CA THR A 112 13.81 -0.51 -5.80
C THR A 112 15.12 -1.18 -6.18
N THR A 113 15.85 -0.63 -7.15
CA THR A 113 17.18 -1.12 -7.53
C THR A 113 18.16 -0.97 -6.37
N ASP A 114 18.13 0.17 -5.69
CA ASP A 114 18.99 0.41 -4.53
C ASP A 114 18.59 -0.52 -3.35
N MET A 115 17.30 -0.69 -3.12
CA MET A 115 16.82 -1.58 -2.05
C MET A 115 17.20 -3.03 -2.31
N GLN A 116 17.22 -3.46 -3.57
CA GLN A 116 17.56 -4.83 -3.93
C GLN A 116 18.95 -5.23 -3.41
N LYS A 117 19.86 -4.27 -3.29
CA LYS A 117 21.23 -4.51 -2.79
C LYS A 117 21.25 -5.00 -1.33
N ASN A 118 20.18 -4.78 -0.60
CA ASN A 118 20.05 -5.18 0.81
C ASN A 118 19.52 -6.60 0.98
N TYR A 119 19.15 -7.29 -0.11
CA TYR A 119 18.50 -8.59 -0.05
C TYR A 119 19.19 -9.60 -0.97
N ASP A 120 19.27 -10.85 -0.49
CA ASP A 120 19.84 -11.95 -1.28
C ASP A 120 18.89 -12.52 -2.31
N LYS A 121 17.58 -12.29 -2.12
CA LYS A 121 16.53 -12.79 -3.00
C LYS A 121 15.86 -11.64 -3.75
N PRO A 122 15.22 -11.92 -4.90
CA PRO A 122 14.55 -10.85 -5.65
C PRO A 122 13.39 -10.23 -4.87
N ILE A 123 13.32 -8.90 -4.92
CA ILE A 123 12.15 -8.16 -4.43
C ILE A 123 10.97 -8.49 -5.34
N VAL A 124 9.82 -8.85 -4.74
CA VAL A 124 8.62 -9.24 -5.48
C VAL A 124 7.54 -8.16 -5.51
N VAL A 125 7.84 -6.97 -5.02
CA VAL A 125 6.91 -5.84 -5.07
C VAL A 125 6.67 -5.48 -6.54
N GLU A 126 5.40 -5.54 -6.99
CA GLU A 126 5.11 -5.14 -8.37
C GLU A 126 5.15 -3.62 -8.51
N VAL A 127 5.67 -3.15 -9.64
CA VAL A 127 5.71 -1.72 -9.97
C VAL A 127 4.99 -1.57 -11.30
N LEU A 128 3.78 -1.04 -11.27
CA LEU A 128 2.88 -0.99 -12.42
C LEU A 128 2.17 0.36 -12.49
N PRO A 129 1.73 0.77 -13.69
CA PRO A 129 0.81 1.90 -13.75
C PRO A 129 -0.51 1.54 -13.08
N LEU A 130 -1.15 2.52 -12.47
CA LEU A 130 -2.49 2.33 -11.94
C LEU A 130 -3.46 2.19 -13.12
N GLU A 131 -4.17 1.06 -13.19
CA GLU A 131 -5.20 0.84 -14.20
C GLU A 131 -6.58 1.17 -13.67
N HIS A 132 -6.88 0.71 -12.46
CA HIS A 132 -8.17 0.90 -11.79
C HIS A 132 -7.97 1.04 -10.30
N PHE A 133 -8.77 1.90 -9.69
CA PHE A 133 -8.88 1.98 -8.24
C PHE A 133 -10.35 2.22 -7.88
N TYR A 134 -10.91 1.35 -7.06
CA TYR A 134 -12.27 1.45 -6.57
C TYR A 134 -12.23 1.60 -5.06
N ASP A 135 -12.85 2.66 -4.52
CA ASP A 135 -12.92 2.87 -3.08
C ASP A 135 -13.57 1.65 -2.41
N ALA A 136 -12.96 1.18 -1.33
CA ALA A 136 -13.57 0.15 -0.51
C ALA A 136 -14.75 0.72 0.26
N GLU A 137 -15.58 -0.18 0.75
CA GLU A 137 -16.78 0.17 1.52
C GLU A 137 -16.43 1.09 2.70
N GLY A 138 -17.37 1.96 3.07
CA GLY A 138 -17.14 2.96 4.11
C GLY A 138 -16.68 2.39 5.46
N TYR A 139 -17.13 1.18 5.82
CA TYR A 139 -16.73 0.56 7.08
C TYR A 139 -15.25 0.16 7.12
N HIS A 140 -14.58 0.05 5.96
CA HIS A 140 -13.14 -0.19 5.88
C HIS A 140 -12.31 1.08 6.02
N GLN A 141 -12.91 2.25 5.73
CA GLN A 141 -12.17 3.51 5.79
C GLN A 141 -11.85 3.86 7.25
N LYS A 142 -10.56 4.09 7.53
CA LYS A 142 -10.08 4.39 8.89
C LYS A 142 -10.43 3.29 9.91
N TYR A 143 -10.42 2.04 9.46
CA TYR A 143 -10.88 0.91 10.28
C TYR A 143 -10.14 0.79 11.62
N LEU A 144 -8.81 0.89 11.61
CA LEU A 144 -8.02 0.76 12.86
C LEU A 144 -8.12 2.00 13.75
N GLU A 145 -8.48 3.16 13.21
CA GLU A 145 -8.77 4.33 14.02
C GLU A 145 -10.08 4.12 14.80
N LYS A 146 -11.08 3.53 14.15
CA LYS A 146 -12.38 3.17 14.76
C LYS A 146 -12.28 1.93 15.64
N ASN A 147 -11.38 1.01 15.31
CA ASN A 147 -11.22 -0.31 15.96
C ASN A 147 -9.74 -0.52 16.30
N PRO A 148 -9.19 0.16 17.33
CA PRO A 148 -7.75 0.13 17.61
C PRO A 148 -7.17 -1.26 17.92
N THR A 149 -8.01 -2.21 18.32
CA THR A 149 -7.59 -3.59 18.62
C THR A 149 -7.81 -4.53 17.42
N GLY A 150 -8.21 -4.00 16.27
CA GLY A 150 -8.41 -4.80 15.06
C GLY A 150 -7.12 -5.43 14.58
N TYR A 151 -7.27 -6.48 13.76
CA TYR A 151 -6.12 -7.21 13.20
C TYR A 151 -5.24 -6.31 12.34
N CYS A 152 -3.93 -6.45 12.49
CA CYS A 152 -2.94 -5.81 11.62
C CYS A 152 -1.63 -6.59 11.65
N HIS A 153 -1.03 -6.80 10.48
CA HIS A 153 0.29 -7.45 10.35
C HIS A 153 1.44 -6.48 10.70
N ILE A 154 1.15 -5.19 10.78
CA ILE A 154 2.16 -4.17 11.10
C ILE A 154 2.28 -4.04 12.62
N PRO A 155 3.51 -4.09 13.18
CA PRO A 155 3.69 -3.91 14.63
C PRO A 155 3.13 -2.56 15.10
N PHE A 156 2.45 -2.59 16.24
CA PHE A 156 1.75 -1.42 16.79
C PHE A 156 2.66 -0.18 16.94
N HIS A 157 3.93 -0.39 17.34
CA HIS A 157 4.86 0.73 17.54
C HIS A 157 5.13 1.52 16.26
N MET A 158 4.93 0.92 15.08
CA MET A 158 5.14 1.59 13.80
C MET A 158 4.14 2.73 13.56
N PHE A 159 3.00 2.73 14.25
CA PHE A 159 1.99 3.78 14.06
C PHE A 159 2.37 5.11 14.71
N ASN A 160 3.48 5.19 15.42
CA ASN A 160 3.92 6.38 16.13
C ASN A 160 5.35 6.81 15.81
N ILE A 161 5.90 6.39 14.68
CA ILE A 161 7.30 6.70 14.33
C ILE A 161 7.47 8.16 13.85
N ALA A 162 6.37 8.83 13.47
CA ALA A 162 6.42 10.23 13.02
C ALA A 162 6.57 11.22 14.17
N LYS A 163 6.44 10.80 15.41
CA LYS A 163 6.53 11.66 16.58
C LYS A 163 7.97 11.87 17.04
#